data_f0b3a800d0177bd7477bb19f0ef8a2f1
#
_entry.id   f0b3a800d0177bd7477bb19f0ef8a2f1
#
_cell.length_a   1.000
_cell.length_b   1.000
_cell.length_c   1.000
_cell.angle_alpha   90.00
_cell.angle_beta   90.00
_cell.angle_gamma   90.00
#
_symmetry.space_group_name_H-M   'P 1'
#
loop_
_entity.id
_entity.type
_entity.pdbx_description
1 polymer ?
#
loop_
_entity_poly.entity_id
_entity_poly.type
_entity_poly.pdbx_seq_one_letter_code
_entity_poly.pdbx_strand_id
1 'polypeptide(L)'
;MRKFSLKNLRSKYFGFLFIFAFFVLGFFSWRNFFSPALVVSEVTDGDTIKLNDGRRVRYIGIDAPEEETCFAEEATEINQELVLGKEVRLERDLNEMDQFGRYLAYVYVVEGDEEFFVNQTLLTEGAGEFFLDTINLKYQEALVQAAEEAHEKKKGLWQVCGPCLIKGNVDRLDKRWYHLPSFRHYDQVVVNLGHGDQWFCSEEEAQEAGFERARE
;
A
#
# COMPACT_ATOMS: atom_id res chain seq x y z
N MET A 1 16.64 -71.24 -29.70
CA MET A 1 16.50 -69.80 -29.86
C MET A 1 15.26 -69.31 -29.06
N ARG A 2 15.43 -68.65 -27.90
CA ARG A 2 14.31 -68.17 -27.09
C ARG A 2 13.92 -66.80 -27.64
N LYS A 3 12.68 -66.65 -28.15
CA LYS A 3 12.13 -65.38 -28.57
C LYS A 3 11.85 -64.53 -27.31
N PHE A 4 12.61 -63.47 -27.13
CA PHE A 4 12.35 -62.44 -26.08
C PHE A 4 11.09 -61.63 -26.47
N SER A 5 10.04 -61.77 -25.70
CA SER A 5 8.77 -61.05 -25.93
C SER A 5 8.85 -59.61 -25.39
N LEU A 6 8.88 -58.65 -26.30
CA LEU A 6 8.87 -57.18 -26.01
C LEU A 6 7.57 -56.67 -25.35
N LYS A 7 6.54 -57.53 -25.24
CA LYS A 7 5.25 -57.15 -24.60
C LYS A 7 5.32 -56.92 -23.09
N ASN A 8 6.21 -57.63 -22.40
CA ASN A 8 6.31 -57.51 -20.94
C ASN A 8 7.12 -56.28 -20.45
N LEU A 9 7.89 -55.64 -21.33
CA LEU A 9 8.66 -54.44 -20.96
C LEU A 9 7.79 -53.21 -20.93
N ARG A 10 6.82 -53.06 -21.87
CA ARG A 10 5.92 -51.90 -21.94
C ARG A 10 5.00 -51.77 -20.72
N SER A 11 4.55 -52.88 -20.14
CA SER A 11 3.65 -52.88 -18.98
C SER A 11 4.32 -52.43 -17.70
N LYS A 12 5.60 -52.77 -17.49
CA LYS A 12 6.34 -52.36 -16.28
C LYS A 12 6.69 -50.85 -16.25
N TYR A 13 7.02 -50.29 -17.42
CA TYR A 13 7.34 -48.86 -17.49
C TYR A 13 6.10 -47.97 -17.47
N PHE A 14 4.95 -48.49 -17.93
CA PHE A 14 3.69 -47.72 -17.86
C PHE A 14 3.22 -47.53 -16.42
N GLY A 15 3.37 -48.53 -15.53
CA GLY A 15 3.07 -48.44 -14.12
C GLY A 15 4.02 -47.46 -13.37
N PHE A 16 5.31 -47.47 -13.72
CA PHE A 16 6.31 -46.57 -13.13
C PHE A 16 6.09 -45.10 -13.53
N LEU A 17 5.65 -44.83 -14.76
CA LEU A 17 5.32 -43.50 -15.24
C LEU A 17 4.09 -42.90 -14.51
N PHE A 18 3.08 -43.72 -14.25
CA PHE A 18 1.89 -43.30 -13.52
C PHE A 18 2.20 -42.99 -12.05
N ILE A 19 3.00 -43.83 -11.38
CA ILE A 19 3.42 -43.58 -9.97
C ILE A 19 4.29 -42.33 -9.89
N PHE A 20 5.20 -42.12 -10.83
CA PHE A 20 6.04 -40.92 -10.85
C PHE A 20 5.22 -39.63 -11.11
N ALA A 21 4.22 -39.69 -12.01
CA ALA A 21 3.32 -38.57 -12.26
C ALA A 21 2.46 -38.26 -11.03
N PHE A 22 2.00 -39.25 -10.28
CA PHE A 22 1.26 -39.05 -9.01
C PHE A 22 2.15 -38.46 -7.92
N PHE A 23 3.42 -38.84 -7.83
CA PHE A 23 4.38 -38.26 -6.88
C PHE A 23 4.72 -36.81 -7.23
N VAL A 24 4.90 -36.50 -8.50
CA VAL A 24 5.19 -35.14 -8.97
C VAL A 24 3.98 -34.23 -8.77
N LEU A 25 2.77 -34.69 -9.11
CA LEU A 25 1.53 -33.93 -8.89
C LEU A 25 1.21 -33.79 -7.39
N GLY A 26 1.42 -34.83 -6.58
CA GLY A 26 1.26 -34.78 -5.14
C GLY A 26 2.27 -33.86 -4.47
N PHE A 27 3.54 -33.85 -4.91
CA PHE A 27 4.58 -32.98 -4.40
C PHE A 27 4.34 -31.50 -4.77
N PHE A 28 3.84 -31.22 -5.98
CA PHE A 28 3.45 -29.86 -6.40
C PHE A 28 2.22 -29.35 -5.63
N SER A 29 1.21 -30.19 -5.39
CA SER A 29 0.07 -29.84 -4.54
C SER A 29 0.47 -29.60 -3.09
N TRP A 30 1.36 -30.43 -2.55
CA TRP A 30 1.80 -30.29 -1.16
C TRP A 30 2.64 -29.02 -0.94
N ARG A 31 3.48 -28.63 -1.90
CA ARG A 31 4.32 -27.42 -1.79
C ARG A 31 3.51 -26.12 -1.77
N ASN A 32 2.37 -26.11 -2.47
CA ASN A 32 1.46 -24.96 -2.46
C ASN A 32 0.57 -24.91 -1.20
N PHE A 33 0.45 -26.03 -0.46
CA PHE A 33 -0.36 -26.11 0.75
C PHE A 33 0.37 -25.67 2.03
N PHE A 34 1.69 -25.45 1.96
CA PHE A 34 2.54 -25.11 3.11
C PHE A 34 3.35 -23.81 2.95
N SER A 35 2.88 -22.86 2.17
CA SER A 35 3.42 -21.51 2.34
C SER A 35 2.90 -20.98 3.67
N PRO A 36 3.78 -20.64 4.64
CA PRO A 36 3.33 -20.08 5.89
C PRO A 36 2.58 -18.78 5.62
N ALA A 37 1.44 -18.61 6.28
CA ALA A 37 0.67 -17.39 6.20
C ALA A 37 1.53 -16.20 6.62
N LEU A 38 1.43 -15.11 5.89
CA LEU A 38 2.06 -13.85 6.26
C LEU A 38 1.19 -13.19 7.31
N VAL A 39 1.74 -13.01 8.50
CA VAL A 39 1.04 -12.42 9.63
C VAL A 39 1.76 -11.15 10.05
N VAL A 40 1.02 -10.09 10.33
CA VAL A 40 1.59 -8.85 10.86
C VAL A 40 2.03 -9.08 12.30
N SER A 41 3.33 -8.99 12.56
CA SER A 41 3.91 -9.20 13.90
C SER A 41 4.09 -7.89 14.69
N GLU A 42 4.19 -6.76 13.97
CA GLU A 42 4.44 -5.43 14.55
C GLU A 42 3.91 -4.36 13.59
N VAL A 43 3.35 -3.29 14.12
CA VAL A 43 3.06 -2.05 13.39
C VAL A 43 4.08 -1.01 13.82
N THR A 44 4.82 -0.46 12.86
CA THR A 44 5.87 0.51 13.12
C THR A 44 5.28 1.91 13.28
N ASP A 45 4.39 2.26 12.35
CA ASP A 45 3.71 3.55 12.25
C ASP A 45 2.39 3.43 11.47
N GLY A 46 1.77 4.55 11.09
CA GLY A 46 0.49 4.57 10.40
C GLY A 46 0.49 3.93 9.00
N ASP A 47 1.66 3.68 8.38
CA ASP A 47 1.77 3.15 7.03
C ASP A 47 2.86 2.09 6.81
N THR A 48 3.50 1.66 7.91
CA THR A 48 4.58 0.67 7.85
C THR A 48 4.35 -0.46 8.86
N ILE A 49 4.43 -1.68 8.39
CA ILE A 49 4.30 -2.91 9.19
C ILE A 49 5.52 -3.80 9.08
N LYS A 50 5.63 -4.74 10.04
CA LYS A 50 6.59 -5.84 9.99
C LYS A 50 5.86 -7.17 10.05
N LEU A 51 6.28 -8.09 9.21
CA LEU A 51 5.70 -9.43 9.12
C LEU A 51 6.43 -10.44 10.00
N ASN A 52 5.77 -11.58 10.24
CA ASN A 52 6.31 -12.71 11.00
C ASN A 52 7.59 -13.33 10.39
N ASP A 53 7.86 -13.09 9.12
CA ASP A 53 9.11 -13.51 8.45
C ASP A 53 10.21 -12.44 8.48
N GLY A 54 9.98 -11.31 9.17
CA GLY A 54 10.91 -10.22 9.37
C GLY A 54 10.90 -9.13 8.29
N ARG A 55 10.13 -9.27 7.23
CA ARG A 55 9.99 -8.22 6.21
C ARG A 55 9.30 -6.99 6.76
N ARG A 56 9.84 -5.81 6.43
CA ARG A 56 9.20 -4.52 6.64
C ARG A 56 8.48 -4.11 5.36
N VAL A 57 7.23 -3.70 5.49
CA VAL A 57 6.35 -3.35 4.36
C VAL A 57 5.84 -1.93 4.55
N ARG A 58 6.13 -1.05 3.60
CA ARG A 58 5.59 0.31 3.47
C ARG A 58 4.40 0.26 2.52
N TYR A 59 3.31 0.85 2.91
CA TYR A 59 2.11 0.86 2.08
C TYR A 59 2.26 1.82 0.91
N ILE A 60 1.92 1.36 -0.29
CA ILE A 60 1.94 2.21 -1.49
C ILE A 60 0.77 3.19 -1.43
N GLY A 61 1.04 4.45 -1.77
CA GLY A 61 0.02 5.48 -1.94
C GLY A 61 -0.49 6.11 -0.66
N ILE A 62 0.17 5.87 0.49
CA ILE A 62 -0.16 6.50 1.77
C ILE A 62 1.09 7.16 2.34
N ASP A 63 0.90 8.29 3.00
CA ASP A 63 1.85 8.94 3.88
C ASP A 63 1.16 9.25 5.19
N ALA A 64 1.52 8.52 6.25
CA ALA A 64 0.98 8.74 7.57
C ALA A 64 1.78 9.84 8.28
N PRO A 65 1.16 10.57 9.24
CA PRO A 65 1.87 11.56 10.03
C PRO A 65 3.07 10.94 10.74
N GLU A 66 4.21 11.65 10.68
CA GLU A 66 5.48 11.24 11.30
C GLU A 66 5.40 11.34 12.84
N GLU A 67 6.23 10.57 13.53
CA GLU A 67 6.31 10.56 14.99
C GLU A 67 6.45 11.99 15.55
N GLU A 68 5.76 12.28 16.65
CA GLU A 68 5.65 13.60 17.31
C GLU A 68 4.83 14.65 16.52
N THR A 69 4.27 14.33 15.37
CA THR A 69 3.35 15.22 14.66
C THR A 69 1.89 14.97 15.04
N CYS A 70 1.01 15.89 14.65
CA CYS A 70 -0.41 15.75 14.90
C CYS A 70 -0.98 14.48 14.26
N PHE A 71 -1.77 13.72 15.02
CA PHE A 71 -2.44 12.49 14.59
C PHE A 71 -1.52 11.26 14.31
N ALA A 72 -0.23 11.32 14.62
CA ALA A 72 0.69 10.21 14.37
C ALA A 72 0.37 8.98 15.22
N GLU A 73 0.05 9.20 16.49
CA GLU A 73 -0.29 8.13 17.44
C GLU A 73 -1.62 7.46 17.07
N GLU A 74 -2.63 8.25 16.76
CA GLU A 74 -3.94 7.77 16.33
C GLU A 74 -3.88 7.03 14.99
N ALA A 75 -3.10 7.52 14.02
CA ALA A 75 -2.89 6.83 12.75
C ALA A 75 -2.25 5.45 12.94
N THR A 76 -1.27 5.38 13.86
CA THR A 76 -0.63 4.11 14.24
C THR A 76 -1.62 3.16 14.92
N GLU A 77 -2.47 3.67 15.81
CA GLU A 77 -3.51 2.88 16.49
C GLU A 77 -4.54 2.34 15.48
N ILE A 78 -5.01 3.17 14.55
CA ILE A 78 -5.93 2.73 13.48
C ILE A 78 -5.29 1.61 12.66
N ASN A 79 -4.02 1.75 12.27
CA ASN A 79 -3.32 0.70 11.53
C ASN A 79 -3.18 -0.58 12.38
N GLN A 80 -2.87 -0.47 13.69
CA GLN A 80 -2.79 -1.62 14.59
C GLN A 80 -4.13 -2.38 14.67
N GLU A 81 -5.23 -1.70 14.84
CA GLU A 81 -6.57 -2.31 14.90
C GLU A 81 -6.91 -3.05 13.61
N LEU A 82 -6.50 -2.50 12.48
CA LEU A 82 -6.76 -3.09 11.17
C LEU A 82 -5.94 -4.35 10.91
N VAL A 83 -4.66 -4.40 11.29
CA VAL A 83 -3.75 -5.41 10.76
C VAL A 83 -2.98 -6.24 11.80
N LEU A 84 -2.81 -5.78 13.05
CA LEU A 84 -1.93 -6.45 14.00
C LEU A 84 -2.41 -7.87 14.32
N GLY A 85 -1.53 -8.86 14.17
CA GLY A 85 -1.83 -10.27 14.41
C GLY A 85 -2.68 -10.94 13.33
N LYS A 86 -3.09 -10.22 12.29
CA LYS A 86 -3.90 -10.76 11.19
C LYS A 86 -3.03 -11.30 10.06
N GLU A 87 -3.60 -12.24 9.31
CA GLU A 87 -3.04 -12.72 8.06
C GLU A 87 -3.22 -11.68 6.98
N VAL A 88 -2.15 -11.45 6.18
CA VAL A 88 -2.17 -10.48 5.10
C VAL A 88 -1.69 -11.07 3.79
N ARG A 89 -2.28 -10.62 2.71
CA ARG A 89 -1.79 -10.78 1.35
C ARG A 89 -1.15 -9.49 0.87
N LEU A 90 0.05 -9.61 0.32
CA LEU A 90 0.76 -8.50 -0.28
C LEU A 90 0.58 -8.55 -1.80
N GLU A 91 0.20 -7.42 -2.36
CA GLU A 91 0.18 -7.23 -3.80
C GLU A 91 1.22 -6.20 -4.20
N ARG A 92 2.14 -6.60 -5.08
CA ARG A 92 3.24 -5.76 -5.55
C ARG A 92 2.83 -5.02 -6.82
N ASP A 93 3.55 -3.96 -7.11
CA ASP A 93 3.47 -3.24 -8.37
C ASP A 93 4.86 -3.21 -9.04
N LEU A 94 5.15 -2.25 -9.90
CA LEU A 94 6.36 -2.20 -10.71
C LEU A 94 7.65 -2.01 -9.89
N ASN A 95 7.60 -1.17 -8.85
CA ASN A 95 8.70 -1.01 -7.89
C ASN A 95 8.36 -1.74 -6.59
N GLU A 96 9.16 -2.73 -6.25
CA GLU A 96 8.89 -3.62 -5.11
C GLU A 96 9.60 -3.21 -3.82
N MET A 97 10.55 -2.25 -3.87
CA MET A 97 11.38 -1.86 -2.73
C MET A 97 11.71 -0.38 -2.76
N ASP A 98 11.72 0.24 -1.57
CA ASP A 98 12.22 1.59 -1.41
C ASP A 98 13.76 1.63 -1.16
N GLN A 99 14.30 2.85 -1.10
CA GLN A 99 15.73 3.08 -0.84
C GLN A 99 16.18 2.66 0.57
N PHE A 100 15.24 2.42 1.50
CA PHE A 100 15.50 1.99 2.88
C PHE A 100 15.39 0.48 3.06
N GLY A 101 15.14 -0.27 1.97
CA GLY A 101 15.00 -1.72 1.97
C GLY A 101 13.65 -2.23 2.52
N ARG A 102 12.62 -1.36 2.58
CA ARG A 102 11.25 -1.78 2.87
C ARG A 102 10.60 -2.28 1.59
N TYR A 103 9.77 -3.33 1.70
CA TYR A 103 8.93 -3.78 0.60
C TYR A 103 7.81 -2.78 0.38
N LEU A 104 7.56 -2.41 -0.87
CA LEU A 104 6.41 -1.60 -1.26
C LEU A 104 5.27 -2.52 -1.67
N ALA A 105 4.09 -2.37 -1.06
CA ALA A 105 2.95 -3.21 -1.38
C ALA A 105 1.59 -2.53 -1.15
N TYR A 106 0.61 -3.02 -1.88
CA TYR A 106 -0.79 -2.94 -1.51
C TYR A 106 -1.10 -4.11 -0.58
N VAL A 107 -1.68 -3.82 0.57
CA VAL A 107 -1.88 -4.79 1.66
C VAL A 107 -3.37 -5.10 1.81
N TYR A 108 -3.68 -6.38 1.90
CA TYR A 108 -5.02 -6.89 2.12
C TYR A 108 -5.01 -7.76 3.37
N VAL A 109 -5.89 -7.49 4.32
CA VAL A 109 -6.18 -8.39 5.43
C VAL A 109 -7.08 -9.50 4.92
N VAL A 110 -6.75 -10.75 5.28
CA VAL A 110 -7.48 -11.95 4.85
C VAL A 110 -8.30 -12.46 6.04
N GLU A 111 -9.62 -12.45 5.92
CA GLU A 111 -10.56 -12.97 6.93
C GLU A 111 -11.48 -14.03 6.29
N GLY A 112 -11.04 -15.29 6.32
CA GLY A 112 -11.74 -16.38 5.66
C GLY A 112 -11.69 -16.24 4.13
N ASP A 113 -12.86 -16.07 3.50
CA ASP A 113 -12.98 -15.88 2.05
C ASP A 113 -13.04 -14.40 1.63
N GLU A 114 -12.97 -13.47 2.59
CA GLU A 114 -13.02 -12.03 2.34
C GLU A 114 -11.64 -11.39 2.48
N GLU A 115 -11.41 -10.32 1.71
CA GLU A 115 -10.20 -9.52 1.78
C GLU A 115 -10.56 -8.03 1.95
N PHE A 116 -9.84 -7.33 2.85
CA PHE A 116 -10.00 -5.90 3.10
C PHE A 116 -8.77 -5.14 2.63
N PHE A 117 -8.97 -4.17 1.76
CA PHE A 117 -7.88 -3.34 1.21
C PHE A 117 -7.45 -2.29 2.23
N VAL A 118 -6.35 -2.55 2.95
CA VAL A 118 -5.84 -1.74 4.07
C VAL A 118 -5.48 -0.34 3.63
N ASN A 119 -4.74 -0.19 2.52
CA ASN A 119 -4.30 1.11 2.00
C ASN A 119 -5.48 2.07 1.79
N GLN A 120 -6.54 1.58 1.14
CA GLN A 120 -7.73 2.39 0.90
C GLN A 120 -8.49 2.69 2.19
N THR A 121 -8.58 1.71 3.10
CA THR A 121 -9.28 1.89 4.38
C THR A 121 -8.63 2.97 5.24
N LEU A 122 -7.28 2.95 5.36
CA LEU A 122 -6.54 3.96 6.11
C LEU A 122 -6.77 5.37 5.56
N LEU A 123 -6.73 5.55 4.23
CA LEU A 123 -7.05 6.83 3.60
C LEU A 123 -8.49 7.26 3.86
N THR A 124 -9.46 6.33 3.75
CA THR A 124 -10.89 6.62 4.00
C THR A 124 -11.15 7.05 5.44
N GLU A 125 -10.38 6.52 6.40
CA GLU A 125 -10.47 6.92 7.82
C GLU A 125 -9.64 8.18 8.14
N GLY A 126 -8.89 8.70 7.16
CA GLY A 126 -8.03 9.88 7.34
C GLY A 126 -6.83 9.60 8.25
N ALA A 127 -6.32 8.36 8.23
CA ALA A 127 -5.12 7.95 8.97
C ALA A 127 -3.81 8.35 8.27
N GLY A 128 -3.90 9.00 7.12
CA GLY A 128 -2.78 9.52 6.34
C GLY A 128 -3.26 10.29 5.12
N GLU A 129 -2.32 10.84 4.40
CA GLU A 129 -2.53 11.53 3.14
C GLU A 129 -2.23 10.63 1.96
N PHE A 130 -2.79 10.98 0.79
CA PHE A 130 -2.40 10.28 -0.44
C PHE A 130 -0.99 10.71 -0.85
N PHE A 131 -0.10 9.73 -1.00
CA PHE A 131 1.25 9.91 -1.53
C PHE A 131 1.33 9.44 -2.97
N LEU A 132 1.64 10.35 -3.90
CA LEU A 132 1.80 10.01 -5.31
C LEU A 132 3.11 9.22 -5.53
N ASP A 133 3.00 7.92 -5.70
CA ASP A 133 4.08 7.10 -6.25
C ASP A 133 4.03 7.18 -7.79
N THR A 134 5.09 7.69 -8.42
CA THR A 134 5.13 7.89 -9.87
C THR A 134 5.35 6.60 -10.67
N ILE A 135 5.60 5.48 -10.01
CA ILE A 135 5.90 4.16 -10.60
C ILE A 135 4.78 3.17 -10.30
N ASN A 136 4.32 3.13 -9.04
CA ASN A 136 3.32 2.20 -8.55
C ASN A 136 1.93 2.85 -8.62
N LEU A 137 1.24 2.68 -9.73
CA LEU A 137 0.01 3.44 -10.06
C LEU A 137 -1.27 2.59 -10.11
N LYS A 138 -1.16 1.30 -9.84
CA LYS A 138 -2.27 0.34 -10.08
C LYS A 138 -3.59 0.75 -9.43
N TYR A 139 -3.57 1.26 -8.22
CA TYR A 139 -4.77 1.67 -7.46
C TYR A 139 -4.84 3.17 -7.21
N GLN A 140 -4.07 3.98 -7.95
CA GLN A 140 -3.99 5.42 -7.74
C GLN A 140 -5.37 6.09 -7.68
N GLU A 141 -6.24 5.82 -8.65
CA GLU A 141 -7.57 6.45 -8.74
C GLU A 141 -8.42 6.15 -7.48
N ALA A 142 -8.43 4.90 -7.03
CA ALA A 142 -9.18 4.48 -5.84
C ALA A 142 -8.63 5.09 -4.55
N LEU A 143 -7.30 5.22 -4.44
CA LEU A 143 -6.63 5.81 -3.28
C LEU A 143 -6.83 7.33 -3.24
N VAL A 144 -6.72 8.02 -4.37
CA VAL A 144 -7.06 9.45 -4.49
C VAL A 144 -8.48 9.72 -4.05
N GLN A 145 -9.45 8.95 -4.59
CA GLN A 145 -10.86 9.10 -4.22
C GLN A 145 -11.08 8.92 -2.71
N ALA A 146 -10.43 7.93 -2.09
CA ALA A 146 -10.54 7.67 -0.66
C ALA A 146 -9.99 8.85 0.18
N ALA A 147 -8.84 9.42 -0.22
CA ALA A 147 -8.24 10.57 0.45
C ALA A 147 -9.09 11.85 0.30
N GLU A 148 -9.60 12.13 -0.90
CA GLU A 148 -10.50 13.25 -1.16
C GLU A 148 -11.78 13.15 -0.31
N GLU A 149 -12.37 11.95 -0.23
CA GLU A 149 -13.56 11.70 0.58
C GLU A 149 -13.29 11.94 2.08
N ALA A 150 -12.13 11.50 2.60
CA ALA A 150 -11.74 11.72 3.99
C ALA A 150 -11.55 13.22 4.29
N HIS A 151 -10.90 13.95 3.39
CA HIS A 151 -10.72 15.41 3.52
C HIS A 151 -12.06 16.15 3.49
N GLU A 152 -12.94 15.86 2.53
CA GLU A 152 -14.27 16.50 2.43
C GLU A 152 -15.14 16.23 3.66
N LYS A 153 -15.09 15.01 4.19
CA LYS A 153 -15.85 14.59 5.37
C LYS A 153 -15.17 14.96 6.69
N LYS A 154 -13.98 15.55 6.64
CA LYS A 154 -13.16 15.93 7.81
C LYS A 154 -12.94 14.74 8.75
N LYS A 155 -12.47 13.61 8.23
CA LYS A 155 -12.15 12.41 8.99
C LYS A 155 -10.70 12.42 9.47
N GLY A 156 -10.45 11.77 10.60
CA GLY A 156 -9.11 11.53 11.12
C GLY A 156 -8.28 12.82 11.26
N LEU A 157 -7.11 12.86 10.67
CA LEU A 157 -6.18 14.00 10.70
C LEU A 157 -6.86 15.32 10.24
N TRP A 158 -7.76 15.26 9.26
CA TRP A 158 -8.50 16.41 8.71
C TRP A 158 -9.48 17.03 9.70
N GLN A 159 -9.88 16.28 10.73
CA GLN A 159 -10.70 16.78 11.84
C GLN A 159 -9.87 17.31 12.99
N VAL A 160 -8.82 16.57 13.37
CA VAL A 160 -8.07 16.76 14.62
C VAL A 160 -6.96 17.80 14.46
N CYS A 161 -6.20 17.75 13.37
CA CYS A 161 -5.05 18.62 13.15
C CYS A 161 -5.44 20.05 12.70
N GLY A 162 -6.74 20.30 12.59
CA GLY A 162 -7.26 21.59 12.17
C GLY A 162 -7.55 21.67 10.67
N PRO A 163 -8.04 22.82 10.20
CA PRO A 163 -8.33 22.96 8.79
C PRO A 163 -7.02 23.05 7.99
N CYS A 164 -6.61 21.96 7.39
CA CYS A 164 -5.51 21.94 6.44
C CYS A 164 -5.96 22.63 5.14
N LEU A 165 -5.88 23.96 5.15
CA LEU A 165 -6.43 24.83 4.11
C LEU A 165 -5.38 25.37 3.15
N ILE A 166 -4.11 25.06 3.36
CA ILE A 166 -3.06 25.49 2.45
C ILE A 166 -3.07 24.55 1.25
N LYS A 167 -3.29 25.12 0.06
CA LYS A 167 -3.34 24.37 -1.18
C LYS A 167 -1.96 24.35 -1.82
N GLY A 168 -1.35 23.17 -1.95
CA GLY A 168 -0.17 22.96 -2.79
C GLY A 168 -0.56 22.52 -4.17
N ASN A 169 -0.01 23.13 -5.22
CA ASN A 169 -0.18 22.69 -6.58
C ASN A 169 1.14 22.61 -7.34
N VAL A 170 1.23 21.66 -8.25
CA VAL A 170 2.34 21.47 -9.19
C VAL A 170 1.95 22.09 -10.52
N ASP A 171 2.77 23.02 -11.03
CA ASP A 171 2.51 23.65 -12.31
C ASP A 171 3.01 22.78 -13.51
N ARG A 172 2.77 23.24 -14.73
CA ARG A 172 3.15 22.54 -15.96
C ARG A 172 4.67 22.42 -16.18
N LEU A 173 5.48 23.10 -15.36
CA LEU A 173 6.94 23.07 -15.38
C LEU A 173 7.51 22.30 -14.17
N ASP A 174 6.66 21.48 -13.52
CA ASP A 174 6.96 20.71 -12.29
C ASP A 174 7.41 21.57 -11.10
N LYS A 175 7.04 22.86 -11.10
CA LYS A 175 7.26 23.73 -9.94
C LYS A 175 6.11 23.59 -8.96
N ARG A 176 6.45 23.55 -7.68
CA ARG A 176 5.54 23.35 -6.57
C ARG A 176 5.26 24.68 -5.86
N TRP A 177 4.00 25.05 -5.79
CA TRP A 177 3.56 26.30 -5.18
C TRP A 177 2.53 26.05 -4.10
N TYR A 178 2.64 26.72 -2.95
CA TYR A 178 1.55 26.68 -1.97
C TYR A 178 0.82 28.03 -1.89
N HIS A 179 -0.48 27.95 -1.62
CA HIS A 179 -1.43 29.07 -1.62
C HIS A 179 -2.15 29.12 -0.28
N LEU A 180 -2.07 30.28 0.38
CA LEU A 180 -2.77 30.53 1.63
C LEU A 180 -4.23 30.91 1.38
N PRO A 181 -5.16 30.62 2.31
CA PRO A 181 -6.56 31.04 2.20
C PRO A 181 -6.76 32.56 2.05
N SER A 182 -5.79 33.36 2.49
CA SER A 182 -5.79 34.81 2.36
C SER A 182 -5.42 35.33 0.97
N PHE A 183 -4.93 34.47 0.06
CA PHE A 183 -4.50 34.91 -1.26
C PHE A 183 -5.69 35.19 -2.17
N ARG A 184 -5.58 36.24 -3.01
CA ARG A 184 -6.64 36.73 -3.90
C ARG A 184 -7.24 35.64 -4.78
N HIS A 185 -6.44 34.70 -5.26
CA HIS A 185 -6.84 33.67 -6.23
C HIS A 185 -6.95 32.28 -5.59
N TYR A 186 -6.96 32.19 -4.27
CA TYR A 186 -7.00 30.91 -3.56
C TYR A 186 -8.17 29.99 -4.00
N ASP A 187 -9.37 30.57 -4.18
CA ASP A 187 -10.56 29.79 -4.58
C ASP A 187 -10.46 29.21 -6.00
N GLN A 188 -9.54 29.74 -6.83
CA GLN A 188 -9.32 29.29 -8.19
C GLN A 188 -8.31 28.13 -8.26
N VAL A 189 -7.55 27.91 -7.19
CA VAL A 189 -6.59 26.80 -7.09
C VAL A 189 -7.36 25.53 -6.77
N VAL A 190 -7.26 24.55 -7.67
CA VAL A 190 -7.82 23.22 -7.50
C VAL A 190 -6.68 22.29 -7.09
N VAL A 191 -6.87 21.50 -6.05
CA VAL A 191 -5.92 20.48 -5.62
C VAL A 191 -6.27 19.18 -6.35
N ASN A 192 -5.33 18.68 -7.13
CA ASN A 192 -5.44 17.40 -7.84
C ASN A 192 -4.38 16.44 -7.29
N LEU A 193 -4.74 15.64 -6.30
CA LEU A 193 -3.84 14.70 -5.63
C LEU A 193 -3.15 13.76 -6.62
N GLY A 194 -3.86 13.30 -7.64
CA GLY A 194 -3.31 12.44 -8.70
C GLY A 194 -2.24 13.11 -9.57
N HIS A 195 -2.06 14.43 -9.49
CA HIS A 195 -1.03 15.20 -10.17
C HIS A 195 0.14 15.58 -9.26
N GLY A 196 0.09 15.20 -7.97
CA GLY A 196 1.09 15.57 -6.97
C GLY A 196 0.78 16.86 -6.22
N ASP A 197 -0.43 17.41 -6.39
CA ASP A 197 -0.91 18.48 -5.53
C ASP A 197 -1.22 17.93 -4.14
N GLN A 198 -1.16 18.77 -3.11
CA GLN A 198 -1.33 18.37 -1.72
C GLN A 198 -2.08 19.43 -0.92
N TRP A 199 -2.66 19.01 0.21
CA TRP A 199 -3.16 19.90 1.23
C TRP A 199 -2.14 20.00 2.36
N PHE A 200 -1.99 21.15 2.99
CA PHE A 200 -1.08 21.36 4.11
C PHE A 200 -1.79 22.05 5.26
N CYS A 201 -1.42 21.68 6.47
CA CYS A 201 -1.96 22.25 7.70
C CYS A 201 -1.15 23.47 8.16
N SER A 202 0.11 23.59 7.75
CA SER A 202 0.99 24.73 8.04
C SER A 202 1.85 25.14 6.82
N GLU A 203 2.41 26.35 6.87
CA GLU A 203 3.38 26.82 5.85
C GLU A 203 4.71 26.05 5.97
N GLU A 204 5.10 25.66 7.18
CA GLU A 204 6.30 24.88 7.47
C GLU A 204 6.22 23.53 6.78
N GLU A 205 5.09 22.84 6.92
CA GLU A 205 4.83 21.55 6.28
C GLU A 205 4.91 21.65 4.74
N ALA A 206 4.27 22.67 4.16
CA ALA A 206 4.35 22.90 2.72
C ALA A 206 5.78 23.13 2.23
N GLN A 207 6.61 23.84 3.02
CA GLN A 207 8.01 24.11 2.67
C GLN A 207 8.87 22.86 2.81
N GLU A 208 8.66 22.03 3.83
CA GLU A 208 9.33 20.73 4.01
C GLU A 208 9.00 19.76 2.87
N ALA A 209 7.78 19.78 2.36
CA ALA A 209 7.37 19.04 1.17
C ALA A 209 7.93 19.62 -0.15
N GLY A 210 8.72 20.70 -0.07
CA GLY A 210 9.39 21.33 -1.21
C GLY A 210 8.49 22.26 -2.04
N PHE A 211 7.41 22.79 -1.43
CA PHE A 211 6.57 23.80 -2.07
C PHE A 211 7.07 25.22 -1.70
N GLU A 212 7.06 26.10 -2.68
CA GLU A 212 7.39 27.51 -2.51
C GLU A 212 6.13 28.35 -2.39
N ARG A 213 6.21 29.44 -1.65
CA ARG A 213 5.09 30.37 -1.51
C ARG A 213 4.73 31.00 -2.84
N ALA A 214 3.48 30.83 -3.29
CA ALA A 214 2.98 31.49 -4.47
C ALA A 214 3.00 33.03 -4.30
N ARG A 215 3.20 33.75 -5.37
CA ARG A 215 3.09 35.21 -5.38
C ARG A 215 1.63 35.62 -5.52
N GLU A 216 1.20 36.63 -4.75
CA GLU A 216 -0.12 37.24 -4.88
C GLU A 216 -0.33 37.95 -6.21
#